data_ac53a37f67f3e760f5aa476b9d8ecd67
#
_entry.id   ac53a37f67f3e760f5aa476b9d8ecd67
#
_cell.length_a   1.000
_cell.length_b   1.000
_cell.length_c   1.000
_cell.angle_alpha   90.00
_cell.angle_beta   90.00
_cell.angle_gamma   90.00
#
_symmetry.space_group_name_H-M   'P 1'
#
loop_
_entity.id
_entity.type
_entity.pdbx_description
1 polymer ?
#
loop_
_entity_poly.entity_id
_entity_poly.type
_entity_poly.pdbx_seq_one_letter_code
_entity_poly.pdbx_strand_id
1 'polypeptide(L)'
;ILSNYIGSENKLLNYKLLFYSLSPIFYFFLSFKLIISTLRIFDIKHKKNEVLIFLCGSGVIYYAFERFSMTHVYEVFSGVLIFYLSAKYYVSPNKQNLAAFLIPLSILLGLLIRWTNYFYIIIPLICKILFKTKIKNKIPLFKTAYFQFSNIISIFLFLIHTRILYGKVTVDPRYVYSTNINLNDFGSL
;
A
#
# COMPACT_ATOMS: atom_id res chain seq x y z
N ILE A 1 8.24 40.97 -5.70
CA ILE A 1 8.57 40.43 -7.03
C ILE A 1 7.95 39.03 -7.23
N LEU A 2 7.72 38.25 -6.19
CA LEU A 2 7.06 36.90 -6.27
C LEU A 2 5.54 36.95 -6.45
N SER A 3 4.89 38.09 -6.17
CA SER A 3 3.42 38.20 -6.22
C SER A 3 2.82 38.31 -7.64
N ASN A 4 3.61 38.68 -8.65
CA ASN A 4 3.12 38.91 -10.00
C ASN A 4 3.22 37.69 -10.95
N TYR A 5 3.81 36.57 -10.49
CA TYR A 5 3.88 35.34 -11.28
C TYR A 5 2.71 34.37 -11.01
N ILE A 6 1.72 34.84 -10.24
CA ILE A 6 0.57 34.02 -9.82
C ILE A 6 -0.63 34.30 -10.73
N GLY A 7 -0.44 34.17 -12.04
CA GLY A 7 -1.49 34.16 -13.05
C GLY A 7 -2.27 32.84 -13.13
N SER A 8 -3.23 32.73 -13.99
CA SER A 8 -4.25 31.65 -14.10
C SER A 8 -3.75 30.20 -14.00
N GLU A 9 -2.50 29.93 -14.33
CA GLU A 9 -1.86 28.61 -14.13
C GLU A 9 -1.75 28.20 -12.64
N ASN A 10 -1.71 29.17 -11.74
CA ASN A 10 -1.55 28.92 -10.31
C ASN A 10 -2.82 28.43 -9.60
N LYS A 11 -4.01 28.71 -10.11
CA LYS A 11 -5.23 28.13 -9.51
C LYS A 11 -5.24 26.62 -9.66
N LEU A 12 -4.91 26.11 -10.84
CA LEU A 12 -4.84 24.65 -11.08
C LEU A 12 -3.71 24.01 -10.26
N LEU A 13 -2.56 24.66 -10.14
CA LEU A 13 -1.44 24.19 -9.31
C LEU A 13 -1.84 24.16 -7.84
N ASN A 14 -2.54 25.18 -7.33
CA ASN A 14 -3.03 25.24 -5.95
C ASN A 14 -4.05 24.12 -5.65
N TYR A 15 -4.95 23.80 -6.57
CA TYR A 15 -5.87 22.66 -6.41
C TYR A 15 -5.11 21.33 -6.41
N LYS A 16 -4.13 21.13 -7.28
CA LYS A 16 -3.30 19.92 -7.29
C LYS A 16 -2.55 19.75 -5.98
N LEU A 17 -1.94 20.80 -5.44
CA LEU A 17 -1.25 20.79 -4.15
C LEU A 17 -2.20 20.50 -3.00
N LEU A 18 -3.41 21.09 -3.03
CA LEU A 18 -4.45 20.83 -2.03
C LEU A 18 -4.86 19.35 -2.03
N PHE A 19 -5.19 18.79 -3.19
CA PHE A 19 -5.55 17.37 -3.30
C PHE A 19 -4.39 16.46 -2.90
N TYR A 20 -3.17 16.82 -3.26
CA TYR A 20 -1.98 16.09 -2.87
C TYR A 20 -1.77 16.08 -1.35
N SER A 21 -1.96 17.22 -0.68
CA SER A 21 -1.82 17.33 0.77
C SER A 21 -2.98 16.69 1.55
N LEU A 22 -4.20 16.68 0.99
CA LEU A 22 -5.35 16.04 1.61
C LEU A 22 -5.36 14.51 1.46
N SER A 23 -4.71 14.00 0.42
CA SER A 23 -4.74 12.57 0.11
C SER A 23 -4.18 11.69 1.24
N PRO A 24 -3.04 11.99 1.91
CA PRO A 24 -2.56 11.19 3.04
C PRO A 24 -3.54 11.18 4.23
N ILE A 25 -4.22 12.30 4.49
CA ILE A 25 -5.24 12.40 5.53
C ILE A 25 -6.39 11.43 5.22
N PHE A 26 -6.84 11.41 3.98
CA PHE A 26 -7.87 10.48 3.53
C PHE A 26 -7.45 9.02 3.72
N TYR A 27 -6.23 8.64 3.29
CA TYR A 27 -5.71 7.29 3.44
C TYR A 27 -5.43 6.91 4.89
N PHE A 28 -5.09 7.87 5.76
CA PHE A 28 -4.99 7.65 7.20
C PHE A 28 -6.34 7.21 7.80
N PHE A 29 -7.42 7.95 7.54
CA PHE A 29 -8.75 7.59 8.03
C PHE A 29 -9.27 6.29 7.40
N LEU A 30 -8.93 6.03 6.17
CA LEU A 30 -9.29 4.78 5.49
C LEU A 30 -8.58 3.59 6.14
N SER A 31 -7.29 3.73 6.48
CA SER A 31 -6.52 2.73 7.24
C SER A 31 -7.14 2.45 8.60
N PHE A 32 -7.50 3.50 9.35
CA PHE A 32 -8.20 3.39 10.62
C PHE A 32 -9.51 2.58 10.50
N LYS A 33 -10.33 2.89 9.50
CA LYS A 33 -11.58 2.18 9.21
C LYS A 33 -11.34 0.71 8.87
N LEU A 34 -10.31 0.40 8.10
CA LEU A 34 -9.94 -0.97 7.74
C LEU A 34 -9.44 -1.76 8.96
N ILE A 35 -8.63 -1.17 9.83
CA ILE A 35 -8.18 -1.80 11.09
C ILE A 35 -9.39 -2.18 11.95
N ILE A 36 -10.30 -1.24 12.21
CA ILE A 36 -11.53 -1.52 12.98
C ILE A 36 -12.34 -2.65 12.32
N SER A 37 -12.48 -2.63 11.00
CA SER A 37 -13.21 -3.66 10.27
C SER A 37 -12.54 -5.03 10.39
N THR A 38 -11.21 -5.07 10.41
CA THR A 38 -10.43 -6.29 10.61
C THR A 38 -10.61 -6.85 12.03
N LEU A 39 -10.54 -6.00 13.05
CA LEU A 39 -10.76 -6.40 14.44
C LEU A 39 -12.16 -6.99 14.64
N ARG A 40 -13.18 -6.45 13.97
CA ARG A 40 -14.54 -7.00 13.98
C ARG A 40 -14.64 -8.41 13.33
N ILE A 41 -13.91 -8.64 12.22
CA ILE A 41 -13.86 -9.96 11.58
C ILE A 41 -13.35 -11.02 12.57
N PHE A 42 -12.46 -10.63 13.47
CA PHE A 42 -11.87 -11.52 14.47
C PHE A 42 -12.58 -11.53 15.82
N ASP A 43 -13.71 -10.83 15.95
CA ASP A 43 -14.45 -10.69 17.22
C ASP A 43 -13.59 -10.16 18.37
N ILE A 44 -12.55 -9.35 18.03
CA ILE A 44 -11.68 -8.72 19.03
C ILE A 44 -12.41 -7.51 19.60
N LYS A 45 -12.67 -7.56 20.92
CA LYS A 45 -13.23 -6.41 21.64
C LYS A 45 -12.24 -5.25 21.60
N HIS A 46 -12.67 -4.10 21.13
CA HIS A 46 -11.86 -2.89 21.02
C HIS A 46 -12.73 -1.64 21.17
N LYS A 47 -12.14 -0.60 21.70
CA LYS A 47 -12.71 0.76 21.66
C LYS A 47 -12.09 1.50 20.47
N LYS A 48 -12.91 2.20 19.69
CA LYS A 48 -12.43 2.96 18.54
C LYS A 48 -11.34 3.98 18.91
N ASN A 49 -11.48 4.60 20.08
CA ASN A 49 -10.51 5.59 20.57
C ASN A 49 -9.14 4.95 20.87
N GLU A 50 -9.11 3.71 21.38
CA GLU A 50 -7.85 2.98 21.64
C GLU A 50 -7.10 2.73 20.32
N VAL A 51 -7.84 2.31 19.28
CA VAL A 51 -7.25 2.08 17.94
C VAL A 51 -6.74 3.40 17.35
N LEU A 52 -7.49 4.49 17.52
CA LEU A 52 -7.08 5.81 17.04
C LEU A 52 -5.83 6.30 17.77
N ILE A 53 -5.78 6.19 19.09
CA ILE A 53 -4.61 6.57 19.89
C ILE A 53 -3.38 5.76 19.48
N PHE A 54 -3.53 4.46 19.30
CA PHE A 54 -2.43 3.60 18.80
C PHE A 54 -1.92 4.04 17.44
N LEU A 55 -2.83 4.32 16.50
CA LEU A 55 -2.47 4.75 15.15
C LEU A 55 -1.79 6.13 15.17
N CYS A 56 -2.26 7.05 16.00
CA CYS A 56 -1.65 8.37 16.20
C CYS A 56 -0.26 8.25 16.84
N GLY A 57 -0.11 7.38 17.86
CA GLY A 57 1.16 7.15 18.54
C GLY A 57 2.22 6.44 17.69
N SER A 58 1.82 5.77 16.59
CA SER A 58 2.75 5.10 15.68
C SER A 58 3.55 6.05 14.76
N GLY A 59 3.36 7.35 14.85
CA GLY A 59 4.01 8.34 13.98
C GLY A 59 3.36 8.49 12.59
N VAL A 60 2.39 7.65 12.23
CA VAL A 60 1.69 7.74 10.93
C VAL A 60 0.95 9.08 10.80
N ILE A 61 0.45 9.63 11.92
CA ILE A 61 -0.20 10.94 11.94
C ILE A 61 0.75 12.06 11.50
N TYR A 62 2.00 12.02 11.90
CA TYR A 62 3.02 12.99 11.48
C TYR A 62 3.18 12.99 9.96
N TYR A 63 3.25 11.80 9.34
CA TYR A 63 3.36 11.69 7.89
C TYR A 63 2.05 12.05 7.17
N ALA A 64 0.90 11.91 7.82
CA ALA A 64 -0.37 12.27 7.23
C ALA A 64 -0.60 13.79 7.18
N PHE A 65 -0.16 14.52 8.20
CA PHE A 65 -0.49 15.94 8.39
C PHE A 65 0.68 16.88 8.13
N GLU A 66 1.93 16.46 8.42
CA GLU A 66 3.10 17.33 8.33
C GLU A 66 4.05 16.97 7.17
N ARG A 67 4.19 15.67 6.87
CA ARG A 67 5.09 15.16 5.83
C ARG A 67 4.31 14.43 4.73
N PHE A 68 3.28 15.08 4.21
CA PHE A 68 2.37 14.52 3.20
C PHE A 68 3.05 14.05 1.91
N SER A 69 4.28 14.50 1.61
CA SER A 69 5.08 14.04 0.47
C SER A 69 5.69 12.65 0.67
N MET A 70 5.64 12.10 1.90
CA MET A 70 6.22 10.78 2.20
C MET A 70 5.23 9.65 1.93
N THR A 71 5.76 8.51 1.47
CA THR A 71 4.96 7.34 1.07
C THR A 71 4.37 6.55 2.24
N HIS A 72 4.81 6.81 3.47
CA HIS A 72 4.51 5.98 4.65
C HIS A 72 3.03 5.76 4.93
N VAL A 73 2.19 6.78 4.74
CA VAL A 73 0.74 6.65 4.96
C VAL A 73 0.12 5.69 3.93
N TYR A 74 0.56 5.78 2.69
CA TYR A 74 0.09 4.90 1.61
C TYR A 74 0.59 3.47 1.78
N GLU A 75 1.81 3.29 2.32
CA GLU A 75 2.37 2.00 2.71
C GLU A 75 1.53 1.35 3.81
N VAL A 76 1.23 2.08 4.88
CA VAL A 76 0.35 1.59 5.96
C VAL A 76 -1.02 1.23 5.42
N PHE A 77 -1.62 2.08 4.59
CA PHE A 77 -2.91 1.80 3.96
C PHE A 77 -2.88 0.52 3.14
N SER A 78 -1.90 0.36 2.25
CA SER A 78 -1.82 -0.83 1.39
C SER A 78 -1.58 -2.10 2.21
N GLY A 79 -0.72 -2.07 3.23
CA GLY A 79 -0.48 -3.20 4.13
C GLY A 79 -1.74 -3.60 4.92
N VAL A 80 -2.44 -2.62 5.48
CA VAL A 80 -3.70 -2.85 6.21
C VAL A 80 -4.80 -3.36 5.27
N LEU A 81 -4.86 -2.87 4.04
CA LEU A 81 -5.82 -3.33 3.04
C LEU A 81 -5.59 -4.81 2.68
N ILE A 82 -4.33 -5.20 2.44
CA ILE A 82 -3.98 -6.59 2.15
C ILE A 82 -4.34 -7.49 3.34
N PHE A 83 -4.04 -7.04 4.56
CA PHE A 83 -4.37 -7.78 5.77
C PHE A 83 -5.89 -7.97 5.95
N TYR A 84 -6.66 -6.90 5.76
CA TYR A 84 -8.13 -6.93 5.81
C TYR A 84 -8.75 -7.86 4.75
N LEU A 85 -8.27 -7.77 3.52
CA LEU A 85 -8.73 -8.63 2.43
C LEU A 85 -8.37 -10.10 2.68
N SER A 86 -7.16 -10.35 3.23
CA SER A 86 -6.73 -11.69 3.61
C SER A 86 -7.59 -12.28 4.74
N ALA A 87 -7.93 -11.46 5.75
CA ALA A 87 -8.87 -11.84 6.78
C ALA A 87 -10.24 -12.23 6.20
N LYS A 88 -10.76 -11.42 5.28
CA LYS A 88 -12.02 -11.74 4.57
C LYS A 88 -11.92 -13.02 3.75
N TYR A 89 -10.81 -13.22 3.06
CA TYR A 89 -10.60 -14.42 2.25
C TYR A 89 -10.67 -15.69 3.10
N TYR A 90 -10.04 -15.69 4.28
CA TYR A 90 -9.97 -16.89 5.12
C TYR A 90 -11.20 -17.09 6.02
N VAL A 91 -11.85 -16.00 6.47
CA VAL A 91 -12.94 -16.08 7.46
C VAL A 91 -14.33 -16.02 6.84
N SER A 92 -14.51 -15.33 5.70
CA SER A 92 -15.82 -15.05 5.10
C SER A 92 -16.01 -15.79 3.77
N PRO A 93 -16.64 -16.97 3.73
CA PRO A 93 -16.75 -17.79 2.51
C PRO A 93 -17.44 -17.06 1.34
N ASN A 94 -18.45 -16.24 1.62
CA ASN A 94 -19.24 -15.54 0.59
C ASN A 94 -18.47 -14.45 -0.17
N LYS A 95 -17.29 -14.03 0.32
CA LYS A 95 -16.48 -12.94 -0.27
C LYS A 95 -15.10 -13.41 -0.72
N GLN A 96 -14.85 -14.72 -0.74
CA GLN A 96 -13.55 -15.30 -1.09
C GLN A 96 -13.09 -14.89 -2.51
N ASN A 97 -13.97 -15.00 -3.51
CA ASN A 97 -13.58 -14.72 -4.90
C ASN A 97 -13.18 -13.25 -5.10
N LEU A 98 -13.95 -12.31 -4.55
CA LEU A 98 -13.62 -10.90 -4.62
C LEU A 98 -12.32 -10.58 -3.88
N ALA A 99 -12.14 -11.14 -2.67
CA ALA A 99 -10.92 -10.95 -1.91
C ALA A 99 -9.70 -11.55 -2.63
N ALA A 100 -9.83 -12.75 -3.21
CA ALA A 100 -8.78 -13.39 -3.99
C ALA A 100 -8.33 -12.56 -5.20
N PHE A 101 -9.22 -11.82 -5.83
CA PHE A 101 -8.90 -10.90 -6.92
C PHE A 101 -8.26 -9.59 -6.42
N LEU A 102 -8.78 -9.01 -5.34
CA LEU A 102 -8.32 -7.71 -4.84
C LEU A 102 -6.98 -7.78 -4.12
N ILE A 103 -6.59 -8.92 -3.53
CA ILE A 103 -5.31 -9.05 -2.82
C ILE A 103 -4.11 -8.89 -3.76
N PRO A 104 -4.00 -9.59 -4.89
CA PRO A 104 -2.91 -9.37 -5.85
C PRO A 104 -2.84 -7.93 -6.35
N LEU A 105 -3.98 -7.31 -6.62
CA LEU A 105 -4.05 -5.90 -7.01
C LEU A 105 -3.54 -4.97 -5.91
N SER A 106 -3.89 -5.24 -4.65
CA SER A 106 -3.41 -4.46 -3.50
C SER A 106 -1.91 -4.63 -3.26
N ILE A 107 -1.36 -5.83 -3.51
CA ILE A 107 0.09 -6.09 -3.46
C ILE A 107 0.78 -5.28 -4.56
N LEU A 108 0.25 -5.30 -5.79
CA LEU A 108 0.79 -4.49 -6.89
C LEU A 108 0.78 -2.99 -6.53
N LEU A 109 -0.32 -2.47 -5.99
CA LEU A 109 -0.38 -1.09 -5.51
C LEU A 109 0.69 -0.79 -4.46
N GLY A 110 0.89 -1.69 -3.50
CA GLY A 110 1.96 -1.56 -2.50
C GLY A 110 3.35 -1.49 -3.12
N LEU A 111 3.64 -2.32 -4.13
CA LEU A 111 4.90 -2.31 -4.87
C LEU A 111 5.09 -1.01 -5.68
N LEU A 112 4.02 -0.48 -6.27
CA LEU A 112 4.05 0.80 -7.01
C LEU A 112 4.28 2.00 -6.08
N ILE A 113 3.79 1.95 -4.85
CA ILE A 113 4.07 2.98 -3.83
C ILE A 113 5.56 2.94 -3.46
N ARG A 114 6.07 1.74 -3.19
CA ARG A 114 7.48 1.53 -2.85
C ARG A 114 7.90 0.10 -3.15
N TRP A 115 8.94 -0.05 -3.96
CA TRP A 115 9.47 -1.36 -4.36
C TRP A 115 9.86 -2.25 -3.17
N THR A 116 10.29 -1.68 -2.05
CA THR A 116 10.65 -2.41 -0.83
C THR A 116 9.48 -3.16 -0.20
N ASN A 117 8.23 -2.88 -0.62
CA ASN A 117 7.02 -3.55 -0.12
C ASN A 117 6.80 -4.96 -0.70
N TYR A 118 7.81 -5.55 -1.38
CA TYR A 118 7.73 -6.93 -1.89
C TYR A 118 7.38 -7.96 -0.80
N PHE A 119 7.71 -7.69 0.46
CA PHE A 119 7.35 -8.56 1.58
C PHE A 119 5.84 -8.62 1.86
N TYR A 120 5.03 -7.73 1.31
CA TYR A 120 3.56 -7.78 1.44
C TYR A 120 2.96 -9.06 0.88
N ILE A 121 3.65 -9.74 -0.03
CA ILE A 121 3.23 -11.06 -0.54
C ILE A 121 3.12 -12.12 0.57
N ILE A 122 3.82 -11.94 1.68
CA ILE A 122 3.84 -12.85 2.81
C ILE A 122 2.61 -12.63 3.71
N ILE A 123 1.99 -11.45 3.69
CA ILE A 123 0.85 -11.12 4.57
C ILE A 123 -0.29 -12.14 4.46
N PRO A 124 -0.75 -12.57 3.27
CA PRO A 124 -1.80 -13.58 3.17
C PRO A 124 -1.42 -14.94 3.78
N LEU A 125 -0.13 -15.32 3.72
CA LEU A 125 0.37 -16.55 4.36
C LEU A 125 0.36 -16.42 5.88
N ILE A 126 0.83 -15.30 6.42
CA ILE A 126 0.80 -14.99 7.85
C ILE A 126 -0.65 -15.04 8.35
N CYS A 127 -1.58 -14.42 7.62
CA CYS A 127 -3.00 -14.47 7.97
C CYS A 127 -3.55 -15.90 8.03
N LYS A 128 -3.16 -16.77 7.10
CA LYS A 128 -3.54 -18.18 7.13
C LYS A 128 -3.07 -18.89 8.40
N ILE A 129 -1.84 -18.61 8.84
CA ILE A 129 -1.27 -19.22 10.04
C ILE A 129 -1.94 -18.68 11.30
N LEU A 130 -2.01 -17.35 11.43
CA LEU A 130 -2.57 -16.67 12.60
C LEU A 130 -4.05 -17.03 12.85
N PHE A 131 -4.80 -17.19 11.78
CA PHE A 131 -6.26 -17.40 11.88
C PHE A 131 -6.71 -18.83 11.64
N LYS A 132 -5.78 -19.79 11.72
CA LYS A 132 -6.07 -21.23 11.52
C LYS A 132 -7.27 -21.71 12.34
N THR A 133 -7.44 -21.24 13.57
CA THR A 133 -8.55 -21.60 14.47
C THR A 133 -9.89 -20.97 14.10
N LYS A 134 -9.88 -19.82 13.42
CA LYS A 134 -11.07 -19.10 12.98
C LYS A 134 -11.54 -19.54 11.57
N ILE A 135 -10.73 -20.31 10.86
CA ILE A 135 -11.07 -20.81 9.51
C ILE A 135 -12.08 -21.95 9.68
N LYS A 136 -13.36 -21.64 9.52
CA LYS A 136 -14.46 -22.61 9.66
C LYS A 136 -14.49 -23.67 8.57
N ASN A 137 -14.08 -23.29 7.36
CA ASN A 137 -14.11 -24.19 6.20
C ASN A 137 -12.69 -24.48 5.73
N LYS A 138 -12.34 -25.77 5.55
CA LYS A 138 -11.08 -26.17 4.93
C LYS A 138 -11.06 -25.67 3.49
N ILE A 139 -10.25 -24.64 3.22
CA ILE A 139 -10.03 -24.17 1.86
C ILE A 139 -9.21 -25.25 1.13
N PRO A 140 -9.68 -25.79 0.00
CA PRO A 140 -8.95 -26.81 -0.75
C PRO A 140 -7.54 -26.36 -1.06
N LEU A 141 -6.58 -27.29 -0.99
CA LEU A 141 -5.16 -27.02 -1.24
C LEU A 141 -4.96 -26.33 -2.60
N PHE A 142 -5.66 -26.78 -3.62
CA PHE A 142 -5.61 -26.20 -4.96
C PHE A 142 -6.02 -24.72 -4.99
N LYS A 143 -7.10 -24.34 -4.32
CA LYS A 143 -7.50 -22.91 -4.22
C LYS A 143 -6.48 -22.07 -3.50
N THR A 144 -5.84 -22.63 -2.47
CA THR A 144 -4.76 -21.93 -1.74
C THR A 144 -3.53 -21.77 -2.64
N ALA A 145 -3.12 -22.80 -3.38
CA ALA A 145 -1.99 -22.73 -4.30
C ALA A 145 -2.24 -21.73 -5.44
N TYR A 146 -3.42 -21.79 -6.06
CA TYR A 146 -3.84 -20.82 -7.08
C TYR A 146 -3.81 -19.38 -6.56
N PHE A 147 -4.34 -19.16 -5.36
CA PHE A 147 -4.33 -17.85 -4.71
C PHE A 147 -2.91 -17.33 -4.47
N GLN A 148 -2.00 -18.19 -3.97
CA GLN A 148 -0.60 -17.77 -3.76
C GLN A 148 0.11 -17.50 -5.09
N PHE A 149 -0.17 -18.29 -6.11
CA PHE A 149 0.36 -18.05 -7.45
C PHE A 149 -0.11 -16.71 -8.02
N SER A 150 -1.38 -16.35 -7.83
CA SER A 150 -1.90 -15.05 -8.25
C SER A 150 -1.23 -13.86 -7.54
N ASN A 151 -0.79 -14.04 -6.28
CA ASN A 151 -0.02 -13.02 -5.56
C ASN A 151 1.38 -12.84 -6.16
N ILE A 152 2.01 -13.91 -6.65
CA ILE A 152 3.32 -13.85 -7.34
C ILE A 152 3.19 -13.09 -8.66
N ILE A 153 2.06 -13.20 -9.36
CA ILE A 153 1.80 -12.46 -10.60
C ILE A 153 1.95 -10.95 -10.39
N SER A 154 1.60 -10.43 -9.20
CA SER A 154 1.77 -9.01 -8.88
C SER A 154 3.21 -8.54 -8.99
N ILE A 155 4.18 -9.39 -8.65
CA ILE A 155 5.61 -9.09 -8.81
C ILE A 155 5.97 -9.03 -10.29
N PHE A 156 5.49 -9.96 -11.09
CA PHE A 156 5.74 -9.94 -12.55
C PHE A 156 5.17 -8.69 -13.20
N LEU A 157 3.95 -8.30 -12.82
CA LEU A 157 3.33 -7.06 -13.31
C LEU A 157 4.14 -5.82 -12.90
N PHE A 158 4.66 -5.80 -11.67
CA PHE A 158 5.55 -4.74 -11.22
C PHE A 158 6.85 -4.71 -12.04
N LEU A 159 7.48 -5.86 -12.31
CA LEU A 159 8.69 -5.93 -13.13
C LEU A 159 8.44 -5.49 -14.59
N ILE A 160 7.28 -5.82 -15.15
CA ILE A 160 6.87 -5.32 -16.47
C ILE A 160 6.71 -3.80 -16.42
N HIS A 161 6.08 -3.27 -15.39
CA HIS A 161 5.93 -1.82 -15.18
C HIS A 161 7.29 -1.11 -15.10
N THR A 162 8.26 -1.66 -14.35
CA THR A 162 9.62 -1.10 -14.29
C THR A 162 10.32 -1.16 -15.64
N ARG A 163 10.12 -2.22 -16.42
CA ARG A 163 10.64 -2.32 -17.79
C ARG A 163 10.10 -1.22 -18.69
N ILE A 164 8.81 -0.94 -18.61
CA ILE A 164 8.16 0.11 -19.40
C ILE A 164 8.67 1.49 -19.01
N LEU A 165 8.79 1.78 -17.71
CA LEU A 165 9.21 3.10 -17.23
C LEU A 165 10.69 3.38 -17.41
N TYR A 166 11.54 2.39 -17.13
CA TYR A 166 12.99 2.58 -17.01
C TYR A 166 13.79 1.90 -18.14
N GLY A 167 13.12 1.24 -19.09
CA GLY A 167 13.77 0.50 -20.16
C GLY A 167 14.50 -0.78 -19.72
N LYS A 168 14.58 -1.06 -18.41
CA LYS A 168 15.25 -2.21 -17.80
C LYS A 168 14.36 -2.87 -16.77
N VAL A 169 14.45 -4.20 -16.67
CA VAL A 169 13.81 -4.92 -15.55
C VAL A 169 14.66 -4.69 -14.31
N THR A 170 14.14 -3.99 -13.33
CA THR A 170 14.84 -3.73 -12.08
C THR A 170 13.88 -3.86 -10.89
N VAL A 171 14.38 -4.48 -9.83
CA VAL A 171 13.67 -4.53 -8.54
C VAL A 171 13.92 -3.22 -7.77
N ASP A 172 15.09 -2.63 -7.91
CA ASP A 172 15.46 -1.37 -7.28
C ASP A 172 15.63 -0.26 -8.32
N PRO A 173 14.67 0.68 -8.44
CA PRO A 173 14.78 1.80 -9.37
C PRO A 173 16.00 2.70 -9.14
N ARG A 174 16.56 2.73 -7.94
CA ARG A 174 17.77 3.53 -7.64
C ARG A 174 18.96 3.12 -8.51
N TYR A 175 19.02 1.85 -8.89
CA TYR A 175 20.07 1.33 -9.78
C TYR A 175 20.05 2.00 -11.17
N VAL A 176 18.89 2.48 -11.61
CA VAL A 176 18.74 3.18 -12.89
C VAL A 176 19.24 4.61 -12.80
N TYR A 177 19.00 5.27 -11.68
CA TYR A 177 19.41 6.64 -11.44
C TYR A 177 20.93 6.74 -11.17
N SER A 178 21.51 5.79 -10.45
CA SER A 178 22.94 5.79 -10.11
C SER A 178 23.87 5.55 -11.31
N THR A 179 23.39 4.85 -12.34
CA THR A 179 24.19 4.56 -13.54
C THR A 179 24.18 5.67 -14.58
N ASN A 180 23.26 6.64 -14.49
CA ASN A 180 23.13 7.74 -15.43
C ASN A 180 23.69 9.07 -14.89
N ILE A 181 24.13 9.12 -13.64
CA ILE A 181 24.83 10.28 -13.08
C ILE A 181 26.31 10.14 -13.44
N ASN A 182 26.72 10.68 -14.58
CA ASN A 182 28.10 10.91 -14.87
C ASN A 182 28.61 11.97 -13.88
N LEU A 183 29.48 11.56 -12.96
CA LEU A 183 30.10 12.45 -11.98
C LEU A 183 30.85 13.64 -12.64
N ASN A 184 31.09 13.56 -13.94
CA ASN A 184 31.69 14.65 -14.74
C ASN A 184 30.74 15.85 -14.96
N ASP A 185 29.41 15.65 -14.78
CA ASP A 185 28.45 16.76 -14.94
C ASP A 185 28.39 17.70 -13.72
N PHE A 186 28.96 17.29 -12.59
CA PHE A 186 29.06 18.14 -11.39
C PHE A 186 30.28 19.11 -11.39
N GLY A 187 31.19 18.96 -12.35
CA GLY A 187 32.38 19.80 -12.47
C GLY A 187 32.19 21.09 -13.29
N SER A 188 30.99 21.29 -13.86
CA SER A 188 30.67 22.41 -14.76
C SER A 188 29.65 23.42 -14.20
N LEU A 189 29.31 23.33 -12.91
CA LEU A 189 28.56 24.33 -12.16
C LEU A 189 29.47 25.05 -11.18
#